data_66ab0b1f5f6b4e413353f11386a123a2
#
_entry.id   66ab0b1f5f6b4e413353f11386a123a2
#
_cell.length_a   1.000
_cell.length_b   1.000
_cell.length_c   1.000
_cell.angle_alpha   90.00
_cell.angle_beta   90.00
_cell.angle_gamma   90.00
#
_symmetry.space_group_name_H-M   'P 1'
#
loop_
_entity.id
_entity.type
_entity.pdbx_description
1 polymer ?
#
loop_
_entity_poly.entity_id
_entity_poly.type
_entity_poly.pdbx_seq_one_letter_code
_entity_poly.pdbx_strand_id
1 'polypeptide(L)'
;MEEKKKHIEIHIDIDKAADQLNVHIVAEKTTVSELFACCLSTVSSAASIIANATNEDEQKVLRDIAAMVSAMADEVPDKED
;
A
#
# COMPACT_ATOMS: atom_id res chain seq x y z
N MET A 1 -5.30 34.03 1.64
CA MET A 1 -4.58 33.06 2.43
C MET A 1 -4.55 31.73 1.77
N GLU A 2 -3.36 31.22 1.63
CA GLU A 2 -3.23 29.98 0.98
C GLU A 2 -3.36 28.85 1.90
N GLU A 3 -4.04 27.83 1.48
CA GLU A 3 -4.11 26.62 2.23
C GLU A 3 -2.99 25.73 1.89
N LYS A 4 -2.41 25.12 2.89
CA LYS A 4 -1.36 24.17 2.64
C LYS A 4 -1.98 22.82 2.41
N LYS A 5 -1.92 22.37 1.21
CA LYS A 5 -2.49 21.08 0.89
C LYS A 5 -1.55 19.98 1.27
N LYS A 6 -2.13 18.96 1.86
CA LYS A 6 -1.38 17.75 2.11
C LYS A 6 -1.46 16.90 0.86
N HIS A 7 -0.35 16.28 0.53
CA HIS A 7 -0.25 15.63 -0.75
C HIS A 7 0.50 14.32 -0.62
N ILE A 8 -0.11 13.26 -1.09
CA ILE A 8 0.53 11.96 -1.13
C ILE A 8 0.33 11.42 -2.54
N GLU A 9 1.42 11.05 -3.17
CA GLU A 9 1.37 10.44 -4.48
C GLU A 9 1.98 9.07 -4.42
N ILE A 10 1.34 8.14 -5.08
CA ILE A 10 1.84 6.78 -5.18
C ILE A 10 2.00 6.47 -6.65
N HIS A 11 3.24 6.19 -7.06
CA HIS A 11 3.55 5.84 -8.44
C HIS A 11 3.95 4.39 -8.50
N ILE A 12 3.27 3.65 -9.34
CA ILE A 12 3.55 2.22 -9.50
C ILE A 12 3.86 1.96 -10.95
N ASP A 13 5.06 1.46 -11.21
CA ASP A 13 5.48 1.12 -12.55
C ASP A 13 5.71 -0.37 -12.65
N ILE A 14 5.13 -0.98 -13.66
CA ILE A 14 5.29 -2.40 -13.89
C ILE A 14 6.02 -2.58 -15.20
N ASP A 15 7.22 -3.15 -15.13
CA ASP A 15 8.00 -3.43 -16.32
C ASP A 15 7.89 -4.92 -16.60
N LYS A 16 7.03 -5.26 -17.54
CA LYS A 16 6.78 -6.66 -17.83
C LYS A 16 7.98 -7.34 -18.47
N ALA A 17 8.73 -6.58 -19.24
CA ALA A 17 9.89 -7.16 -19.92
C ALA A 17 10.97 -7.55 -18.92
N ALA A 18 11.13 -6.75 -17.87
CA ALA A 18 12.14 -7.01 -16.85
C ALA A 18 11.55 -7.75 -15.65
N ASP A 19 10.23 -7.97 -15.65
CA ASP A 19 9.54 -8.63 -14.54
C ASP A 19 9.80 -7.86 -13.24
N GLN A 20 9.66 -6.54 -13.31
CA GLN A 20 9.94 -5.69 -12.17
C GLN A 20 8.75 -4.83 -11.83
N LEU A 21 8.59 -4.60 -10.54
CA LEU A 21 7.57 -3.72 -10.02
C LEU A 21 8.26 -2.65 -9.19
N ASN A 22 8.09 -1.40 -9.58
CA ASN A 22 8.67 -0.29 -8.84
C ASN A 22 7.57 0.55 -8.26
N VAL A 23 7.69 0.84 -6.96
CA VAL A 23 6.73 1.66 -6.27
C VAL A 23 7.46 2.85 -5.67
N HIS A 24 6.92 4.03 -5.91
CA HIS A 24 7.51 5.26 -5.41
C HIS A 24 6.42 6.06 -4.73
N ILE A 25 6.65 6.44 -3.49
CA ILE A 25 5.67 7.18 -2.72
C ILE A 25 6.25 8.54 -2.36
N VAL A 26 5.51 9.59 -2.70
CA VAL A 26 5.88 10.95 -2.36
C VAL A 26 4.85 11.46 -1.37
N ALA A 27 5.32 11.94 -0.23
CA ALA A 27 4.43 12.48 0.79
C ALA A 27 4.94 13.83 1.24
N GLU A 28 4.07 14.82 1.19
CA GLU A 28 4.43 16.17 1.57
C GLU A 28 3.47 16.68 2.61
N LYS A 29 4.03 17.23 3.68
CA LYS A 29 3.24 17.88 4.72
C LYS A 29 2.20 16.94 5.31
N THR A 30 2.58 15.68 5.47
CA THR A 30 1.68 14.69 6.03
C THR A 30 2.21 14.18 7.35
N THR A 31 1.30 13.70 8.17
CA THR A 31 1.66 13.09 9.44
C THR A 31 1.76 11.60 9.29
N VAL A 32 2.32 10.96 10.30
CA VAL A 32 2.41 9.51 10.31
C VAL A 32 1.01 8.88 10.27
N SER A 33 0.08 9.46 11.02
CA SER A 33 -1.29 8.96 11.01
C SER A 33 -1.90 9.00 9.61
N GLU A 34 -1.62 10.08 8.89
CA GLU A 34 -2.17 10.22 7.54
C GLU A 34 -1.55 9.22 6.61
N LEU A 35 -0.27 8.92 6.79
CA LEU A 35 0.37 7.89 5.98
C LEU A 35 -0.22 6.52 6.25
N PHE A 36 -0.46 6.19 7.51
CA PHE A 36 -1.12 4.93 7.84
C PHE A 36 -2.50 4.86 7.20
N ALA A 37 -3.27 5.95 7.28
CA ALA A 37 -4.59 5.97 6.69
C ALA A 37 -4.52 5.77 5.18
N CYS A 38 -3.54 6.37 4.55
CA CYS A 38 -3.35 6.22 3.11
C CYS A 38 -3.04 4.76 2.76
N CYS A 39 -2.19 4.12 3.53
CA CYS A 39 -1.86 2.72 3.29
C CYS A 39 -3.08 1.84 3.42
N LEU A 40 -3.87 2.07 4.46
CA LEU A 40 -5.06 1.24 4.69
C LEU A 40 -6.09 1.45 3.58
N SER A 41 -6.26 2.69 3.14
CA SER A 41 -7.19 2.97 2.06
C SER A 41 -6.76 2.31 0.76
N THR A 42 -5.47 2.34 0.49
CA THR A 42 -4.94 1.73 -0.72
C THR A 42 -5.15 0.22 -0.69
N VAL A 43 -4.88 -0.41 0.46
CA VAL A 43 -5.08 -1.84 0.61
C VAL A 43 -6.55 -2.20 0.44
N SER A 44 -7.43 -1.40 1.04
CA SER A 44 -8.86 -1.67 0.95
C SER A 44 -9.33 -1.60 -0.50
N SER A 45 -8.88 -0.59 -1.24
CA SER A 45 -9.25 -0.45 -2.63
C SER A 45 -8.74 -1.62 -3.46
N ALA A 46 -7.49 -2.01 -3.22
CA ALA A 46 -6.91 -3.12 -3.95
C ALA A 46 -7.65 -4.42 -3.65
N ALA A 47 -8.01 -4.62 -2.39
CA ALA A 47 -8.71 -5.83 -2.01
C ALA A 47 -10.07 -5.92 -2.70
N SER A 48 -10.75 -4.79 -2.82
CA SER A 48 -12.04 -4.76 -3.49
C SER A 48 -11.91 -5.14 -4.97
N ILE A 49 -10.90 -4.62 -5.62
CA ILE A 49 -10.66 -4.92 -7.03
C ILE A 49 -10.32 -6.40 -7.21
N ILE A 50 -9.47 -6.93 -6.34
CA ILE A 50 -9.08 -8.34 -6.43
C ILE A 50 -10.28 -9.24 -6.19
N ALA A 51 -11.09 -8.91 -5.17
CA ALA A 51 -12.26 -9.71 -4.84
C ALA A 51 -13.21 -9.77 -6.01
N ASN A 52 -13.43 -8.63 -6.67
CA ASN A 52 -14.30 -8.60 -7.82
C ASN A 52 -13.73 -9.39 -8.98
N ALA A 53 -12.45 -9.30 -9.21
CA ALA A 53 -11.81 -9.98 -10.33
C ALA A 53 -11.79 -11.49 -10.14
N THR A 54 -11.68 -11.94 -8.90
CA THR A 54 -11.58 -13.37 -8.60
C THR A 54 -12.88 -13.95 -8.10
N ASN A 55 -13.90 -13.11 -7.93
CA ASN A 55 -15.18 -13.54 -7.40
C ASN A 55 -15.05 -14.14 -6.00
N GLU A 56 -14.19 -13.53 -5.20
CA GLU A 56 -13.95 -13.97 -3.85
C GLU A 56 -14.49 -12.96 -2.85
N ASP A 57 -14.59 -13.39 -1.60
CA ASP A 57 -15.02 -12.54 -0.53
C ASP A 57 -13.94 -11.53 -0.22
N GLU A 58 -14.31 -10.26 -0.10
CA GLU A 58 -13.35 -9.21 0.17
C GLU A 58 -12.65 -9.43 1.52
N GLN A 59 -13.35 -9.97 2.51
CA GLN A 59 -12.73 -10.25 3.79
C GLN A 59 -11.59 -11.26 3.65
N LYS A 60 -11.81 -12.27 2.82
CA LYS A 60 -10.78 -13.26 2.60
C LYS A 60 -9.57 -12.64 1.93
N VAL A 61 -9.81 -11.78 0.93
CA VAL A 61 -8.71 -11.10 0.24
C VAL A 61 -7.93 -10.24 1.21
N LEU A 62 -8.64 -9.51 2.08
CA LEU A 62 -7.96 -8.67 3.06
C LEU A 62 -7.10 -9.49 4.01
N ARG A 63 -7.60 -10.65 4.43
CA ARG A 63 -6.82 -11.51 5.30
C ARG A 63 -5.61 -12.09 4.61
N ASP A 64 -5.76 -12.41 3.32
CA ASP A 64 -4.62 -12.89 2.53
C ASP A 64 -3.55 -11.81 2.43
N ILE A 65 -3.97 -10.57 2.17
CA ILE A 65 -3.02 -9.46 2.10
C ILE A 65 -2.34 -9.26 3.45
N ALA A 66 -3.10 -9.36 4.53
CA ALA A 66 -2.53 -9.20 5.87
C ALA A 66 -1.48 -10.26 6.14
N ALA A 67 -1.72 -11.49 5.70
CA ALA A 67 -0.75 -12.56 5.87
C ALA A 67 0.52 -12.27 5.08
N MET A 68 0.37 -11.76 3.87
CA MET A 68 1.53 -11.41 3.06
C MET A 68 2.33 -10.29 3.69
N VAL A 69 1.65 -9.27 4.21
CA VAL A 69 2.33 -8.16 4.87
C VAL A 69 3.07 -8.66 6.10
N SER A 70 2.44 -9.55 6.85
CA SER A 70 3.07 -10.10 8.03
C SER A 70 4.34 -10.87 7.67
N ALA A 71 4.29 -11.62 6.57
CA ALA A 71 5.48 -12.34 6.11
C ALA A 71 6.57 -11.37 5.69
N MET A 72 6.20 -10.27 5.05
CA MET A 72 7.17 -9.27 4.68
C MET A 72 7.86 -8.68 5.90
N ALA A 73 7.09 -8.47 6.96
CA ALA A 73 7.67 -7.91 8.19
C ALA A 73 8.74 -8.82 8.76
N ASP A 74 8.55 -10.13 8.61
CA ASP A 74 9.54 -11.07 9.13
C ASP A 74 10.85 -11.01 8.37
N GLU A 75 10.81 -10.51 7.13
CA GLU A 75 12.02 -10.43 6.33
C GLU A 75 12.76 -9.12 6.50
N VAL A 76 12.12 -8.13 7.13
CA VAL A 76 12.78 -6.85 7.37
C VAL A 76 13.67 -7.00 8.59
N PRO A 77 14.95 -6.59 8.50
CA PRO A 77 15.84 -6.71 9.65
C PRO A 77 15.34 -5.87 10.81
N ASP A 78 15.57 -6.38 12.01
CA ASP A 78 15.22 -5.62 13.20
C ASP A 78 16.02 -4.34 13.25
N LYS A 79 15.35 -3.28 13.65
CA LYS A 79 16.05 -2.03 13.82
C LYS A 79 16.71 -2.04 15.17
N GLU A 80 18.03 -1.86 15.14
CA GLU A 80 18.76 -1.86 16.39
C GLU A 80 19.11 -0.47 16.78
N ASP A 81 19.05 -0.20 18.02
CA ASP A 81 19.36 1.13 18.54
C ASP A 81 20.77 1.24 19.05
#